data_ebb671aca4259f840ef8f211cc0261af
#
_entry.id   ebb671aca4259f840ef8f211cc0261af
#
_cell.length_a   1.000
_cell.length_b   1.000
_cell.length_c   1.000
_cell.angle_alpha   90.00
_cell.angle_beta   90.00
_cell.angle_gamma   90.00
#
_symmetry.space_group_name_H-M   'P 1'
#
loop_
_entity.id
_entity.type
_entity.pdbx_description
1 polymer ?
#
loop_
_entity_poly.entity_id
_entity_poly.type
_entity_poly.pdbx_seq_one_letter_code
_entity_poly.pdbx_strand_id
1 'polypeptide(L)'
;MVEQDFNLLPEVLDGVSSSKAAIRYGCAKVLMDLSEKHPEKLYPHMDFFTALLDSNYRILTWNAMAIIANLAKVDEDKKFDAIFDKYFGFLNDAYMVTVANVVGNSAKIALAKPYWAQKVTNELLKVENISTTPHLTEECKRVIAEHAIKSFALFFDEIEQKEKVISFVESHVDSPRKTLGKTAEEFLLKFR
;
A
#
# COMPACT_ATOMS: atom_id res chain seq x y z
N MET A 1 7.27 24.19 -5.64
CA MET A 1 6.83 24.78 -6.92
C MET A 1 5.37 24.42 -7.20
N VAL A 2 4.98 23.17 -7.47
CA VAL A 2 3.54 22.81 -7.70
C VAL A 2 2.68 23.04 -6.46
N GLU A 3 3.19 22.79 -5.27
CA GLU A 3 2.51 23.04 -3.99
C GLU A 3 2.20 24.55 -3.75
N GLN A 4 2.89 25.43 -4.46
CA GLN A 4 2.67 26.89 -4.43
C GLN A 4 1.77 27.38 -5.57
N ASP A 5 1.68 26.60 -6.67
CA ASP A 5 0.85 26.90 -7.83
C ASP A 5 0.36 25.61 -8.48
N PHE A 6 -0.89 25.22 -8.13
CA PHE A 6 -1.53 24.01 -8.68
C PHE A 6 -1.89 24.10 -10.16
N ASN A 7 -1.77 25.29 -10.80
CA ASN A 7 -1.91 25.40 -12.26
C ASN A 7 -0.83 24.61 -13.02
N LEU A 8 0.28 24.27 -12.35
CA LEU A 8 1.34 23.41 -12.89
C LEU A 8 1.03 21.90 -12.78
N LEU A 9 -0.05 21.50 -12.12
CA LEU A 9 -0.40 20.09 -11.92
C LEU A 9 -0.59 19.34 -13.25
N PRO A 10 -1.29 19.88 -14.29
CA PRO A 10 -1.40 19.20 -15.57
C PRO A 10 -0.06 18.89 -16.21
N GLU A 11 0.92 19.81 -16.17
CA GLU A 11 2.27 19.60 -16.72
C GLU A 11 3.00 18.47 -15.97
N VAL A 12 2.80 18.35 -14.65
CA VAL A 12 3.42 17.28 -13.87
C VAL A 12 2.77 15.93 -14.15
N LEU A 13 1.45 15.88 -14.35
CA LEU A 13 0.75 14.67 -14.76
C LEU A 13 1.25 14.21 -16.15
N ASP A 14 1.35 15.11 -17.12
CA ASP A 14 1.88 14.81 -18.46
C ASP A 14 3.34 14.33 -18.41
N GLY A 15 4.14 14.93 -17.51
CA GLY A 15 5.53 14.57 -17.29
C GLY A 15 5.76 13.11 -16.90
N VAL A 16 4.77 12.44 -16.30
CA VAL A 16 4.83 11.00 -15.98
C VAL A 16 4.91 10.14 -17.25
N SER A 17 4.40 10.62 -18.38
CA SER A 17 4.47 9.95 -19.69
C SER A 17 5.75 10.25 -20.46
N SER A 18 6.67 11.06 -19.92
CA SER A 18 7.91 11.45 -20.59
C SER A 18 8.78 10.25 -20.96
N SER A 19 9.38 10.27 -22.14
CA SER A 19 10.40 9.30 -22.55
C SER A 19 11.69 9.40 -21.71
N LYS A 20 11.98 10.59 -21.13
CA LYS A 20 13.12 10.84 -20.26
C LYS A 20 12.83 10.32 -18.85
N ALA A 21 13.57 9.30 -18.41
CA ALA A 21 13.37 8.66 -17.09
C ALA A 21 13.44 9.66 -15.92
N ALA A 22 14.37 10.62 -15.95
CA ALA A 22 14.50 11.62 -14.90
C ALA A 22 13.25 12.51 -14.75
N ILE A 23 12.62 12.89 -15.85
CA ILE A 23 11.39 13.67 -15.84
C ILE A 23 10.24 12.78 -15.36
N ARG A 24 10.07 11.61 -15.96
CA ARG A 24 9.00 10.66 -15.63
C ARG A 24 8.94 10.33 -14.14
N TYR A 25 10.06 9.91 -13.57
CA TYR A 25 10.10 9.53 -12.15
C TYR A 25 10.15 10.73 -11.21
N GLY A 26 10.72 11.86 -11.65
CA GLY A 26 10.68 13.12 -10.90
C GLY A 26 9.25 13.62 -10.75
N CYS A 27 8.46 13.64 -11.82
CA CYS A 27 7.04 14.01 -11.78
C CYS A 27 6.23 13.04 -10.91
N ALA A 28 6.43 11.73 -11.07
CA ALA A 28 5.74 10.73 -10.26
C ALA A 28 6.03 10.89 -8.76
N LYS A 29 7.29 11.22 -8.38
CA LYS A 29 7.64 11.51 -6.99
C LYS A 29 6.93 12.77 -6.47
N VAL A 30 6.88 13.84 -7.25
CA VAL A 30 6.14 15.07 -6.88
C VAL A 30 4.67 14.75 -6.64
N LEU A 31 4.03 13.97 -7.50
CA LEU A 31 2.63 13.56 -7.33
C LEU A 31 2.43 12.71 -6.08
N MET A 32 3.37 11.83 -5.75
CA MET A 32 3.33 11.05 -4.52
C MET A 32 3.40 11.94 -3.28
N ASP A 33 4.34 12.90 -3.24
CA ASP A 33 4.49 13.86 -2.13
C ASP A 33 3.23 14.75 -2.00
N LEU A 34 2.66 15.19 -3.13
CA LEU A 34 1.40 15.98 -3.15
C LEU A 34 0.20 15.16 -2.68
N SER A 35 0.13 13.86 -2.98
CA SER A 35 -0.98 13.00 -2.56
C SER A 35 -1.09 12.85 -1.04
N GLU A 36 0.01 12.97 -0.32
CA GLU A 36 0.01 12.95 1.15
C GLU A 36 -0.51 14.26 1.75
N LYS A 37 -0.11 15.40 1.16
CA LYS A 37 -0.35 16.73 1.70
C LYS A 37 -1.66 17.35 1.20
N HIS A 38 -1.99 17.13 -0.07
CA HIS A 38 -3.10 17.74 -0.81
C HIS A 38 -3.88 16.70 -1.62
N PRO A 39 -4.38 15.63 -1.00
CA PRO A 39 -5.09 14.56 -1.72
C PRO A 39 -6.32 15.06 -2.47
N GLU A 40 -7.01 16.09 -1.95
CA GLU A 40 -8.17 16.69 -2.58
C GLU A 40 -7.85 17.33 -3.95
N LYS A 41 -6.61 17.77 -4.16
CA LYS A 41 -6.15 18.31 -5.44
C LYS A 41 -5.88 17.23 -6.49
N LEU A 42 -5.50 16.03 -6.04
CA LEU A 42 -5.18 14.91 -6.91
C LEU A 42 -6.37 13.97 -7.13
N TYR A 43 -7.35 13.99 -6.26
CA TYR A 43 -8.51 13.10 -6.36
C TYR A 43 -9.28 13.20 -7.69
N PRO A 44 -9.48 14.37 -8.32
CA PRO A 44 -10.07 14.45 -9.64
C PRO A 44 -9.34 13.63 -10.72
N HIS A 45 -8.06 13.32 -10.49
CA HIS A 45 -7.20 12.53 -11.37
C HIS A 45 -7.05 11.06 -10.92
N MET A 46 -7.94 10.55 -10.07
CA MET A 46 -7.87 9.16 -9.55
C MET A 46 -7.78 8.13 -10.68
N ASP A 47 -8.51 8.35 -11.79
CA ASP A 47 -8.53 7.44 -12.92
C ASP A 47 -7.17 7.36 -13.65
N PHE A 48 -6.42 8.46 -13.69
CA PHE A 48 -5.04 8.48 -14.18
C PHE A 48 -4.14 7.59 -13.32
N PHE A 49 -4.21 7.69 -12.00
CA PHE A 49 -3.42 6.85 -11.10
C PHE A 49 -3.84 5.39 -11.15
N THR A 50 -5.13 5.11 -11.32
CA THR A 50 -5.64 3.75 -11.52
C THR A 50 -5.06 3.12 -12.80
N ALA A 51 -4.95 3.89 -13.89
CA ALA A 51 -4.31 3.43 -15.12
C ALA A 51 -2.81 3.13 -14.95
N LEU A 52 -2.11 3.86 -14.08
CA LEU A 52 -0.69 3.61 -13.79
C LEU A 52 -0.43 2.29 -13.04
N LEU A 53 -1.45 1.66 -12.47
CA LEU A 53 -1.31 0.30 -11.92
C LEU A 53 -0.94 -0.72 -13.00
N ASP A 54 -1.32 -0.48 -14.27
CA ASP A 54 -0.98 -1.32 -15.42
C ASP A 54 0.27 -0.84 -16.16
N SER A 55 1.05 0.05 -15.58
CA SER A 55 2.24 0.61 -16.21
C SER A 55 3.31 -0.46 -16.49
N ASN A 56 3.95 -0.39 -17.65
CA ASN A 56 5.16 -1.17 -17.95
C ASN A 56 6.37 -0.78 -17.08
N TYR A 57 6.29 0.35 -16.37
CA TYR A 57 7.32 0.83 -15.45
C TYR A 57 6.90 0.56 -14.00
N ARG A 58 7.44 -0.49 -13.38
CA ARG A 58 7.10 -0.89 -12.01
C ARG A 58 7.17 0.24 -10.99
N ILE A 59 8.13 1.17 -11.13
CA ILE A 59 8.23 2.32 -10.24
C ILE A 59 6.96 3.18 -10.30
N LEU A 60 6.35 3.35 -11.48
CA LEU A 60 5.08 4.07 -11.61
C LEU A 60 3.93 3.30 -10.97
N THR A 61 3.90 1.98 -11.12
CA THR A 61 2.92 1.13 -10.43
C THR A 61 3.01 1.27 -8.91
N TRP A 62 4.23 1.24 -8.34
CA TRP A 62 4.44 1.41 -6.90
C TRP A 62 4.04 2.81 -6.41
N ASN A 63 4.39 3.86 -7.17
CA ASN A 63 3.96 5.22 -6.85
C ASN A 63 2.43 5.36 -6.92
N ALA A 64 1.79 4.75 -7.93
CA ALA A 64 0.33 4.74 -8.05
C ALA A 64 -0.34 4.07 -6.85
N MET A 65 0.19 2.94 -6.36
CA MET A 65 -0.32 2.27 -5.16
C MET A 65 -0.31 3.19 -3.94
N ALA A 66 0.80 3.91 -3.72
CA ALA A 66 0.92 4.84 -2.60
C ALA A 66 -0.03 6.05 -2.76
N ILE A 67 -0.11 6.63 -3.97
CA ILE A 67 -1.00 7.76 -4.27
C ILE A 67 -2.47 7.34 -4.05
N ILE A 68 -2.91 6.23 -4.63
CA ILE A 68 -4.29 5.72 -4.49
C ILE A 68 -4.65 5.53 -3.01
N ALA A 69 -3.74 4.95 -2.22
CA ALA A 69 -3.97 4.78 -0.79
C ALA A 69 -4.10 6.12 -0.04
N ASN A 70 -3.33 7.14 -0.44
CA ASN A 70 -3.46 8.48 0.13
C ASN A 70 -4.78 9.16 -0.28
N LEU A 71 -5.24 8.93 -1.53
CA LEU A 71 -6.50 9.48 -2.03
C LEU A 71 -7.74 8.82 -1.40
N ALA A 72 -7.61 7.61 -0.83
CA ALA A 72 -8.73 6.90 -0.21
C ALA A 72 -9.44 7.74 0.88
N LYS A 73 -8.72 8.65 1.56
CA LYS A 73 -9.29 9.52 2.62
C LYS A 73 -10.21 10.63 2.11
N VAL A 74 -10.15 10.97 0.82
CA VAL A 74 -10.99 11.99 0.17
C VAL A 74 -11.86 11.39 -0.95
N ASP A 75 -11.95 10.06 -1.02
CA ASP A 75 -12.68 9.32 -2.04
C ASP A 75 -14.19 9.25 -1.72
N GLU A 76 -14.88 10.39 -1.89
CA GLU A 76 -16.31 10.53 -1.66
C GLU A 76 -17.14 9.74 -2.69
N ASP A 77 -16.67 9.67 -3.95
CA ASP A 77 -17.32 8.95 -5.05
C ASP A 77 -17.11 7.43 -5.00
N LYS A 78 -16.37 6.92 -3.99
CA LYS A 78 -16.05 5.50 -3.82
C LYS A 78 -15.35 4.87 -5.04
N LYS A 79 -14.50 5.63 -5.72
CA LYS A 79 -13.72 5.14 -6.86
C LYS A 79 -12.78 4.01 -6.47
N PHE A 80 -12.24 4.03 -5.24
CA PHE A 80 -11.41 2.94 -4.72
C PHE A 80 -12.16 1.63 -4.64
N ASP A 81 -13.46 1.65 -4.30
CA ASP A 81 -14.26 0.44 -4.17
C ASP A 81 -14.32 -0.35 -5.48
N ALA A 82 -14.35 0.36 -6.63
CA ALA A 82 -14.34 -0.27 -7.95
C ALA A 82 -13.00 -0.94 -8.31
N ILE A 83 -11.90 -0.54 -7.67
CA ILE A 83 -10.56 -1.07 -7.95
C ILE A 83 -9.98 -1.92 -6.81
N PHE A 84 -10.75 -2.16 -5.74
CA PHE A 84 -10.30 -2.90 -4.57
C PHE A 84 -9.65 -4.23 -4.94
N ASP A 85 -10.34 -5.05 -5.72
CA ASP A 85 -9.84 -6.39 -6.07
C ASP A 85 -8.61 -6.31 -6.99
N LYS A 86 -8.53 -5.32 -7.87
CA LYS A 86 -7.35 -5.05 -8.68
C LYS A 86 -6.17 -4.64 -7.80
N TYR A 87 -6.37 -3.74 -6.85
CA TYR A 87 -5.33 -3.24 -5.96
C TYR A 87 -4.76 -4.36 -5.09
N PHE A 88 -5.61 -5.14 -4.42
CA PHE A 88 -5.17 -6.25 -3.57
C PHE A 88 -4.74 -7.47 -4.38
N GLY A 89 -5.13 -7.58 -5.65
CA GLY A 89 -4.62 -8.60 -6.58
C GLY A 89 -3.10 -8.62 -6.72
N PHE A 90 -2.44 -7.47 -6.51
CA PHE A 90 -0.98 -7.36 -6.49
C PHE A 90 -0.28 -8.06 -5.29
N LEU A 91 -1.02 -8.56 -4.32
CA LEU A 91 -0.48 -9.48 -3.30
C LEU A 91 0.04 -10.79 -3.92
N ASN A 92 -0.40 -11.13 -5.14
CA ASN A 92 0.07 -12.29 -5.89
C ASN A 92 1.18 -11.95 -6.91
N ASP A 93 1.74 -10.74 -6.88
CA ASP A 93 2.83 -10.34 -7.78
C ASP A 93 4.11 -11.13 -7.48
N ALA A 94 4.89 -11.42 -8.52
CA ALA A 94 6.14 -12.15 -8.40
C ALA A 94 7.27 -11.38 -7.69
N TYR A 95 7.13 -10.07 -7.53
CA TYR A 95 8.15 -9.18 -6.98
C TYR A 95 7.80 -8.70 -5.57
N MET A 96 8.71 -8.95 -4.62
CA MET A 96 8.56 -8.54 -3.22
C MET A 96 8.18 -7.07 -3.06
N VAL A 97 8.79 -6.16 -3.83
CA VAL A 97 8.54 -4.71 -3.69
C VAL A 97 7.09 -4.36 -4.02
N THR A 98 6.49 -5.02 -5.04
CA THR A 98 5.08 -4.81 -5.37
C THR A 98 4.18 -5.23 -4.21
N VAL A 99 4.37 -6.45 -3.69
CA VAL A 99 3.60 -6.97 -2.55
C VAL A 99 3.78 -6.09 -1.32
N ALA A 100 5.01 -5.69 -0.99
CA ALA A 100 5.31 -4.83 0.15
C ALA A 100 4.65 -3.45 0.05
N ASN A 101 4.51 -2.89 -1.17
CA ASN A 101 3.78 -1.63 -1.38
C ASN A 101 2.28 -1.77 -1.08
N VAL A 102 1.63 -2.86 -1.52
CA VAL A 102 0.22 -3.11 -1.17
C VAL A 102 0.06 -3.23 0.33
N VAL A 103 0.86 -4.11 0.96
CA VAL A 103 0.78 -4.38 2.41
C VAL A 103 1.06 -3.12 3.22
N GLY A 104 2.11 -2.36 2.87
CA GLY A 104 2.50 -1.15 3.61
C GLY A 104 1.50 0.01 3.50
N ASN A 105 0.72 0.06 2.41
CA ASN A 105 -0.31 1.09 2.23
C ASN A 105 -1.71 0.66 2.69
N SER A 106 -1.91 -0.62 3.05
CA SER A 106 -3.22 -1.16 3.41
C SER A 106 -3.87 -0.47 4.62
N ALA A 107 -3.06 -0.09 5.62
CA ALA A 107 -3.57 0.61 6.80
C ALA A 107 -4.18 1.97 6.45
N LYS A 108 -3.60 2.71 5.47
CA LYS A 108 -4.17 3.99 5.01
C LYS A 108 -5.58 3.80 4.46
N ILE A 109 -5.78 2.70 3.70
CA ILE A 109 -7.07 2.35 3.10
C ILE A 109 -8.08 1.95 4.18
N ALA A 110 -7.68 1.06 5.12
CA ALA A 110 -8.54 0.60 6.19
C ALA A 110 -9.01 1.75 7.10
N LEU A 111 -8.11 2.69 7.45
CA LEU A 111 -8.43 3.85 8.26
C LEU A 111 -9.31 4.88 7.50
N ALA A 112 -9.08 5.07 6.21
CA ALA A 112 -9.87 5.97 5.38
C ALA A 112 -11.28 5.42 5.09
N LYS A 113 -11.42 4.10 5.03
CA LYS A 113 -12.64 3.37 4.68
C LYS A 113 -12.89 2.23 5.66
N PRO A 114 -13.37 2.53 6.91
CA PRO A 114 -13.55 1.51 7.95
C PRO A 114 -14.44 0.32 7.52
N TYR A 115 -15.40 0.55 6.63
CA TYR A 115 -16.24 -0.52 6.07
C TYR A 115 -15.46 -1.54 5.22
N TRP A 116 -14.24 -1.24 4.80
CA TRP A 116 -13.32 -2.17 4.15
C TRP A 116 -12.32 -2.82 5.13
N ALA A 117 -12.25 -2.39 6.40
CA ALA A 117 -11.22 -2.84 7.33
C ALA A 117 -11.16 -4.37 7.45
N GLN A 118 -12.32 -5.05 7.57
CA GLN A 118 -12.35 -6.51 7.64
C GLN A 118 -11.92 -7.18 6.33
N LYS A 119 -12.30 -6.64 5.16
CA LYS A 119 -11.87 -7.19 3.87
C LYS A 119 -10.36 -6.97 3.67
N VAL A 120 -9.83 -5.79 4.03
CA VAL A 120 -8.38 -5.50 4.04
C VAL A 120 -7.64 -6.47 4.96
N THR A 121 -8.16 -6.73 6.17
CA THR A 121 -7.60 -7.71 7.10
C THR A 121 -7.50 -9.09 6.47
N ASN A 122 -8.56 -9.55 5.82
CA ASN A 122 -8.60 -10.85 5.16
C ASN A 122 -7.58 -10.93 4.01
N GLU A 123 -7.39 -9.85 3.25
CA GLU A 123 -6.36 -9.80 2.20
C GLU A 123 -4.95 -9.85 2.81
N LEU A 124 -4.68 -9.08 3.85
CA LEU A 124 -3.37 -9.08 4.51
C LEU A 124 -3.01 -10.43 5.15
N LEU A 125 -3.97 -11.17 5.70
CA LEU A 125 -3.71 -12.50 6.25
C LEU A 125 -3.28 -13.52 5.17
N LYS A 126 -3.58 -13.29 3.88
CA LYS A 126 -3.14 -14.14 2.78
C LYS A 126 -1.62 -14.11 2.56
N VAL A 127 -0.90 -13.11 3.12
CA VAL A 127 0.56 -13.02 2.98
C VAL A 127 1.30 -14.25 3.55
N GLU A 128 0.68 -14.97 4.47
CA GLU A 128 1.18 -16.24 4.99
C GLU A 128 1.37 -17.31 3.90
N ASN A 129 0.49 -17.27 2.88
CA ASN A 129 0.42 -18.27 1.81
C ASN A 129 1.06 -17.82 0.50
N ILE A 130 1.80 -16.71 0.48
CA ILE A 130 2.48 -16.23 -0.71
C ILE A 130 3.54 -17.25 -1.15
N SER A 131 3.51 -17.62 -2.44
CA SER A 131 4.50 -18.51 -3.03
C SER A 131 5.84 -17.80 -3.26
N THR A 132 6.94 -18.51 -3.10
CA THR A 132 8.27 -17.99 -3.45
C THR A 132 8.44 -17.90 -4.97
N THR A 133 9.22 -16.90 -5.40
CA THR A 133 9.64 -16.69 -6.77
C THR A 133 11.13 -16.32 -6.78
N PRO A 134 11.80 -16.23 -7.94
CA PRO A 134 13.17 -15.71 -8.01
C PRO A 134 13.32 -14.28 -7.43
N HIS A 135 12.22 -13.49 -7.37
CA HIS A 135 12.21 -12.12 -6.87
C HIS A 135 11.48 -11.96 -5.53
N LEU A 136 11.00 -13.10 -4.96
CA LEU A 136 10.30 -13.14 -3.68
C LEU A 136 10.71 -14.43 -2.94
N THR A 137 11.80 -14.32 -2.19
CA THR A 137 12.39 -15.43 -1.40
C THR A 137 11.69 -15.60 -0.05
N GLU A 138 12.02 -16.65 0.72
CA GLU A 138 11.53 -16.83 2.10
C GLU A 138 11.89 -15.64 3.00
N GLU A 139 13.06 -15.02 2.81
CA GLU A 139 13.40 -13.80 3.55
C GLU A 139 12.52 -12.62 3.15
N CYS A 140 12.17 -12.49 1.87
CA CYS A 140 11.20 -11.49 1.40
C CYS A 140 9.82 -11.69 2.05
N LYS A 141 9.35 -12.93 2.21
CA LYS A 141 8.09 -13.24 2.90
C LYS A 141 8.10 -12.76 4.34
N ARG A 142 9.23 -12.94 5.05
CA ARG A 142 9.39 -12.44 6.43
C ARG A 142 9.32 -10.91 6.49
N VAL A 143 9.91 -10.21 5.52
CA VAL A 143 9.78 -8.74 5.41
C VAL A 143 8.33 -8.34 5.17
N ILE A 144 7.62 -9.03 4.27
CA ILE A 144 6.20 -8.75 3.99
C ILE A 144 5.35 -9.00 5.23
N ALA A 145 5.58 -10.09 5.97
CA ALA A 145 4.87 -10.38 7.22
C ALA A 145 5.12 -9.28 8.28
N GLU A 146 6.37 -8.78 8.41
CA GLU A 146 6.69 -7.66 9.29
C GLU A 146 5.88 -6.40 8.92
N HIS A 147 5.77 -6.10 7.62
CA HIS A 147 4.95 -4.98 7.13
C HIS A 147 3.46 -5.21 7.42
N ALA A 148 2.95 -6.45 7.29
CA ALA A 148 1.56 -6.76 7.60
C ALA A 148 1.26 -6.54 9.08
N ILE A 149 2.13 -6.99 10.00
CA ILE A 149 1.98 -6.76 11.45
C ILE A 149 1.97 -5.26 11.76
N LYS A 150 2.88 -4.49 11.15
CA LYS A 150 2.90 -3.02 11.29
C LYS A 150 1.62 -2.36 10.78
N SER A 151 1.08 -2.85 9.66
CA SER A 151 -0.19 -2.36 9.12
C SER A 151 -1.35 -2.69 10.06
N PHE A 152 -1.47 -3.92 10.55
CA PHE A 152 -2.49 -4.30 11.54
C PHE A 152 -2.44 -3.42 12.79
N ALA A 153 -1.25 -3.11 13.29
CA ALA A 153 -1.09 -2.27 14.48
C ALA A 153 -1.67 -0.86 14.31
N LEU A 154 -1.77 -0.35 13.08
CA LEU A 154 -2.29 0.99 12.78
C LEU A 154 -3.83 1.05 12.79
N PHE A 155 -4.51 -0.03 12.42
CA PHE A 155 -5.98 -0.07 12.33
C PHE A 155 -6.61 -1.22 13.13
N PHE A 156 -5.92 -1.71 14.16
CA PHE A 156 -6.34 -2.89 14.94
C PHE A 156 -7.73 -2.71 15.59
N ASP A 157 -8.08 -1.48 15.98
CA ASP A 157 -9.37 -1.18 16.59
C ASP A 157 -10.54 -1.39 15.61
N GLU A 158 -10.30 -1.25 14.29
CA GLU A 158 -11.28 -1.45 13.21
C GLU A 158 -11.42 -2.93 12.80
N ILE A 159 -10.60 -3.84 13.35
CA ILE A 159 -10.58 -5.26 12.98
C ILE A 159 -11.66 -6.00 13.79
N GLU A 160 -12.58 -6.69 13.08
CA GLU A 160 -13.61 -7.51 13.71
C GLU A 160 -13.05 -8.86 14.22
N GLN A 161 -12.22 -9.53 13.40
CA GLN A 161 -11.67 -10.86 13.72
C GLN A 161 -10.25 -10.75 14.30
N LYS A 162 -10.13 -10.08 15.45
CA LYS A 162 -8.85 -9.80 16.11
C LYS A 162 -8.05 -11.06 16.45
N GLU A 163 -8.72 -12.15 16.81
CA GLU A 163 -8.09 -13.42 17.15
C GLU A 163 -7.27 -14.01 15.99
N LYS A 164 -7.75 -13.84 14.74
CA LYS A 164 -6.99 -14.30 13.56
C LYS A 164 -5.70 -13.52 13.37
N VAL A 165 -5.76 -12.21 13.60
CA VAL A 165 -4.56 -11.36 13.52
C VAL A 165 -3.60 -11.70 14.65
N ILE A 166 -4.09 -11.89 15.88
CA ILE A 166 -3.25 -12.30 17.02
C ILE A 166 -2.57 -13.64 16.71
N SER A 167 -3.30 -14.65 16.23
CA SER A 167 -2.72 -15.94 15.86
C SER A 167 -1.67 -15.82 14.75
N PHE A 168 -1.92 -14.98 13.74
CA PHE A 168 -0.93 -14.67 12.70
C PHE A 168 0.33 -14.05 13.32
N VAL A 169 0.20 -13.09 14.23
CA VAL A 169 1.34 -12.43 14.88
C VAL A 169 2.10 -13.41 15.78
N GLU A 170 1.39 -14.26 16.56
CA GLU A 170 2.00 -15.27 17.43
C GLU A 170 2.88 -16.26 16.64
N SER A 171 2.48 -16.63 15.41
CA SER A 171 3.27 -17.52 14.56
C SER A 171 4.62 -16.94 14.14
N HIS A 172 4.83 -15.64 14.33
CA HIS A 172 6.05 -14.93 13.93
C HIS A 172 6.98 -14.53 15.07
N VAL A 173 6.62 -14.80 16.34
CA VAL A 173 7.45 -14.44 17.52
C VAL A 173 8.83 -15.09 17.44
N ASP A 174 8.91 -16.38 17.08
CA ASP A 174 10.16 -17.13 16.97
C ASP A 174 10.79 -17.05 15.56
N SER A 175 10.49 -15.97 14.82
CA SER A 175 11.01 -15.80 13.47
C SER A 175 12.55 -15.74 13.45
N PRO A 176 13.23 -16.41 12.50
CA PRO A 176 14.67 -16.29 12.31
C PRO A 176 15.07 -14.84 11.91
N ARG A 177 14.15 -14.05 11.37
CA ARG A 177 14.33 -12.61 11.16
C ARG A 177 14.04 -11.86 12.46
N LYS A 178 15.10 -11.43 13.16
CA LYS A 178 15.01 -10.78 14.48
C LYS A 178 14.06 -9.57 14.52
N THR A 179 14.02 -8.76 13.42
CA THR A 179 13.14 -7.59 13.36
C THR A 179 11.67 -7.99 13.30
N LEU A 180 11.33 -9.09 12.62
CA LEU A 180 9.97 -9.62 12.57
C LEU A 180 9.55 -10.14 13.95
N GLY A 181 10.38 -10.97 14.61
CA GLY A 181 10.09 -11.47 15.97
C GLY A 181 9.84 -10.32 16.94
N LYS A 182 10.73 -9.32 16.96
CA LYS A 182 10.57 -8.13 17.80
C LYS A 182 9.27 -7.37 17.49
N THR A 183 8.94 -7.18 16.21
CA THR A 183 7.68 -6.50 15.81
C THR A 183 6.46 -7.30 16.28
N ALA A 184 6.52 -8.64 16.23
CA ALA A 184 5.45 -9.49 16.72
C ALA A 184 5.29 -9.39 18.25
N GLU A 185 6.39 -9.44 19.01
CA GLU A 185 6.37 -9.25 20.46
C GLU A 185 5.79 -7.88 20.86
N GLU A 186 6.25 -6.80 20.22
CA GLU A 186 5.75 -5.43 20.48
C GLU A 186 4.24 -5.31 20.18
N PHE A 187 3.77 -5.95 19.10
CA PHE A 187 2.34 -5.99 18.78
C PHE A 187 1.54 -6.71 19.88
N LEU A 188 1.97 -7.91 20.29
CA LEU A 188 1.26 -8.70 21.31
C LEU A 188 1.25 -8.00 22.68
N LEU A 189 2.34 -7.32 23.06
CA LEU A 189 2.38 -6.53 24.28
C LEU A 189 1.37 -5.37 24.28
N LYS A 190 1.05 -4.84 23.12
CA LYS A 190 0.13 -3.71 22.98
C LYS A 190 -1.34 -4.13 22.89
N PHE A 191 -1.63 -5.27 22.25
CA PHE A 191 -3.00 -5.61 21.82
C PHE A 191 -3.55 -6.91 22.43
N ARG A 192 -2.78 -7.63 23.23
CA ARG A 192 -3.19 -8.83 23.96
C ARG A 192 -3.40 -8.52 25.44
#